data_383a4c73945bcbbc0210dd29d6f6d398
#
_entry.id   383a4c73945bcbbc0210dd29d6f6d398
#
_cell.length_a   1.000
_cell.length_b   1.000
_cell.length_c   1.000
_cell.angle_alpha   90.00
_cell.angle_beta   90.00
_cell.angle_gamma   90.00
#
_symmetry.space_group_name_H-M   'P 1'
#
loop_
_entity.id
_entity.type
_entity.pdbx_description
1 polymer ?
#
loop_
_entity_poly.entity_id
_entity_poly.type
_entity_poly.pdbx_seq_one_letter_code
_entity_poly.pdbx_strand_id
1 'polypeptide(L)'
;MRRKFGSKNFDYIPLTFVLPEERNGLRKFMRRNDGVWIVKPPGACAGHGIKVVTRLQEIPDRRSLVAQRYITRPHLLDGIKFDIRLYVLLTSIDPLRIYLYKEGLVRLATVKYIHDVRHLTNRFMHLTNTSVNKFSPNFQPNDSPDECKGNMWSLKSLWNYLSTMEGVNILELWNKIKDLTIKTMISAEAALVNASKKTTLSSYNFYQLFGFDVLLDGQYRPWLLEVNDYPSMEPDTPLCKLVKGQLAKDYLNLVGFHVPDLLNGKELKILRMICKQNGVCYDRQLYSNLVSWKDRRKQYIHEKMNNRKTYLKTILKRLTPDDVRVLIRHEDEISQTGDFEKIFPTSETYRYLGFFEKVRYYNLLLDAWEKEYGQNRSVGIQKLRKLCRRKYHLS
;
A
#
# COMPACT_ATOMS: atom_id res chain seq x y z
N MET A 1 3.95 -12.80 -10.07
CA MET A 1 2.90 -12.03 -10.76
C MET A 1 3.21 -11.87 -12.26
N ARG A 2 4.30 -11.19 -12.66
CA ARG A 2 4.65 -10.96 -14.07
C ARG A 2 4.73 -12.24 -14.92
N ARG A 3 5.32 -13.33 -14.38
CA ARG A 3 5.37 -14.65 -15.06
C ARG A 3 4.00 -15.30 -15.21
N LYS A 4 3.10 -15.09 -14.24
CA LYS A 4 1.76 -15.71 -14.20
C LYS A 4 0.72 -14.92 -15.02
N PHE A 5 0.77 -13.59 -14.97
CA PHE A 5 -0.26 -12.72 -15.52
C PHE A 5 0.23 -11.82 -16.67
N GLY A 6 1.48 -11.98 -17.09
CA GLY A 6 2.10 -11.25 -18.18
C GLY A 6 2.60 -9.86 -17.84
N SER A 7 3.53 -9.36 -18.66
CA SER A 7 4.10 -8.01 -18.52
C SER A 7 3.05 -6.91 -18.69
N LYS A 8 2.07 -7.10 -19.58
CA LYS A 8 0.99 -6.12 -19.78
C LYS A 8 0.29 -5.69 -18.48
N ASN A 9 0.18 -6.60 -17.51
CA ASN A 9 -0.46 -6.33 -16.23
C ASN A 9 0.51 -5.90 -15.12
N PHE A 10 1.77 -6.35 -15.17
CA PHE A 10 2.75 -6.20 -14.09
C PHE A 10 4.08 -5.63 -14.60
N ASP A 11 4.02 -4.53 -15.36
CA ASP A 11 5.18 -3.86 -15.93
C ASP A 11 5.44 -2.47 -15.31
N TYR A 12 5.12 -2.31 -14.04
CA TYR A 12 5.31 -1.06 -13.29
C TYR A 12 6.50 -1.12 -12.33
N ILE A 13 7.21 -2.24 -12.27
CA ILE A 13 8.47 -2.41 -11.54
C ILE A 13 9.57 -2.59 -12.58
N PRO A 14 10.67 -1.81 -12.53
CA PRO A 14 11.79 -2.01 -13.42
C PRO A 14 12.33 -3.44 -13.32
N LEU A 15 12.89 -3.97 -14.41
CA LEU A 15 13.46 -5.32 -14.41
C LEU A 15 14.43 -5.49 -13.25
N THR A 16 14.19 -6.51 -12.42
CA THR A 16 14.88 -6.70 -11.15
C THR A 16 15.37 -8.14 -11.04
N PHE A 17 16.58 -8.32 -10.51
CA PHE A 17 17.18 -9.61 -10.15
C PHE A 17 17.55 -9.60 -8.67
N VAL A 18 17.23 -10.70 -7.98
CA VAL A 18 17.61 -10.94 -6.58
C VAL A 18 18.93 -11.71 -6.58
N LEU A 19 19.92 -11.15 -5.89
CA LEU A 19 21.27 -11.72 -5.84
C LEU A 19 21.55 -12.31 -4.45
N PRO A 20 22.30 -13.41 -4.36
CA PRO A 20 23.07 -14.06 -5.42
C PRO A 20 22.28 -15.01 -6.34
N GLU A 21 21.02 -15.39 -5.99
CA GLU A 21 20.27 -16.48 -6.62
C GLU A 21 20.09 -16.29 -8.12
N GLU A 22 19.76 -15.06 -8.55
CA GLU A 22 19.51 -14.76 -9.98
C GLU A 22 20.74 -14.18 -10.71
N ARG A 23 21.95 -14.27 -10.14
CA ARG A 23 23.17 -13.68 -10.74
C ARG A 23 23.46 -14.20 -12.15
N ASN A 24 23.20 -15.47 -12.41
CA ASN A 24 23.41 -16.04 -13.75
C ASN A 24 22.40 -15.47 -14.77
N GLY A 25 21.16 -15.20 -14.33
CA GLY A 25 20.16 -14.52 -15.14
C GLY A 25 20.58 -13.09 -15.47
N LEU A 26 21.01 -12.32 -14.48
CA LEU A 26 21.54 -10.98 -14.65
C LEU A 26 22.73 -10.96 -15.61
N ARG A 27 23.71 -11.87 -15.45
CA ARG A 27 24.89 -12.02 -16.34
C ARG A 27 24.49 -12.25 -17.79
N LYS A 28 23.55 -13.18 -18.04
CA LYS A 28 23.04 -13.46 -19.40
C LYS A 28 22.35 -12.24 -20.00
N PHE A 29 21.59 -11.52 -19.18
CA PHE A 29 20.88 -10.32 -19.64
C PHE A 29 21.85 -9.16 -19.97
N MET A 30 22.81 -8.86 -19.09
CA MET A 30 23.79 -7.78 -19.28
C MET A 30 24.73 -8.02 -20.46
N ARG A 31 25.01 -9.28 -20.81
CA ARG A 31 25.81 -9.62 -22.02
C ARG A 31 25.08 -9.31 -23.33
N ARG A 32 23.77 -9.31 -23.32
CA ARG A 32 22.93 -9.12 -24.53
C ARG A 32 22.34 -7.70 -24.61
N ASN A 33 22.33 -6.99 -23.52
CA ASN A 33 21.66 -5.70 -23.41
C ASN A 33 22.54 -4.74 -22.59
N ASP A 34 23.04 -3.73 -23.23
CA ASP A 34 23.69 -2.62 -22.54
C ASP A 34 22.72 -1.88 -21.63
N GLY A 35 23.26 -1.25 -20.58
CA GLY A 35 22.48 -0.37 -19.76
C GLY A 35 22.95 -0.21 -18.34
N VAL A 36 22.31 0.72 -17.68
CA VAL A 36 22.62 1.14 -16.31
C VAL A 36 21.75 0.34 -15.32
N TRP A 37 22.34 -0.05 -14.22
CA TRP A 37 21.70 -0.79 -13.14
C TRP A 37 21.89 -0.06 -11.82
N ILE A 38 20.86 -0.08 -10.97
CA ILE A 38 20.96 0.34 -9.59
C ILE A 38 21.02 -0.91 -8.71
N VAL A 39 22.00 -0.97 -7.82
CA VAL A 39 22.20 -2.09 -6.90
C VAL A 39 21.93 -1.62 -5.49
N LYS A 40 21.06 -2.32 -4.79
CA LYS A 40 20.56 -1.96 -3.47
C LYS A 40 20.74 -3.14 -2.50
N PRO A 41 21.24 -2.95 -1.28
CA PRO A 41 21.15 -3.95 -0.23
C PRO A 41 19.67 -4.12 0.19
N PRO A 42 19.18 -5.36 0.42
CA PRO A 42 17.84 -5.56 0.95
C PRO A 42 17.75 -5.05 2.39
N GLY A 43 16.63 -4.41 2.74
CA GLY A 43 16.39 -3.88 4.09
C GLY A 43 17.28 -2.69 4.49
N ALA A 44 18.09 -2.15 3.59
CA ALA A 44 18.85 -0.95 3.86
C ALA A 44 17.96 0.30 3.77
N CYS A 45 18.13 1.21 4.73
CA CYS A 45 17.43 2.50 4.77
C CYS A 45 18.35 3.65 4.32
N ALA A 46 17.78 4.81 4.11
CA ALA A 46 18.51 6.06 3.92
C ALA A 46 19.50 6.08 2.74
N GLY A 47 19.29 5.25 1.71
CA GLY A 47 20.18 5.18 0.55
C GLY A 47 21.55 4.57 0.82
N HIS A 48 21.75 3.92 1.97
CA HIS A 48 23.03 3.28 2.30
C HIS A 48 23.33 2.10 1.37
N GLY A 49 24.56 2.03 0.89
CA GLY A 49 25.03 0.92 0.03
C GLY A 49 24.47 0.90 -1.39
N ILE A 50 23.63 1.87 -1.78
CA ILE A 50 23.12 1.98 -3.15
C ILE A 50 24.27 2.42 -4.08
N LYS A 51 24.39 1.71 -5.21
CA LYS A 51 25.36 2.02 -6.27
C LYS A 51 24.66 1.97 -7.63
N VAL A 52 25.08 2.86 -8.53
CA VAL A 52 24.68 2.82 -9.94
C VAL A 52 25.88 2.28 -10.74
N VAL A 53 25.66 1.24 -11.52
CA VAL A 53 26.71 0.46 -12.17
C VAL A 53 26.33 0.13 -13.63
N THR A 54 27.34 -0.13 -14.47
CA THR A 54 27.13 -0.55 -15.86
C THR A 54 27.66 -1.96 -16.11
N ARG A 55 28.55 -2.47 -15.28
CA ARG A 55 29.22 -3.75 -15.48
C ARG A 55 28.99 -4.69 -14.30
N LEU A 56 28.87 -5.99 -14.60
CA LEU A 56 28.61 -7.03 -13.61
C LEU A 56 29.75 -7.14 -12.57
N GLN A 57 31.00 -6.84 -12.98
CA GLN A 57 32.18 -6.86 -12.10
C GLN A 57 32.12 -5.85 -10.95
N GLU A 58 31.32 -4.78 -11.13
CA GLU A 58 31.11 -3.75 -10.10
C GLU A 58 30.17 -4.23 -8.97
N ILE A 59 29.49 -5.37 -9.17
CA ILE A 59 28.53 -5.96 -8.24
C ILE A 59 29.19 -7.09 -7.45
N PRO A 60 29.28 -7.02 -6.10
CA PRO A 60 29.84 -8.05 -5.26
C PRO A 60 29.20 -9.44 -5.48
N ASP A 61 30.02 -10.51 -5.49
CA ASP A 61 29.55 -11.86 -5.88
C ASP A 61 28.65 -12.54 -4.86
N ARG A 62 28.93 -12.39 -3.56
CA ARG A 62 28.33 -13.20 -2.48
C ARG A 62 27.46 -12.41 -1.53
N ARG A 63 27.08 -11.17 -1.87
CA ARG A 63 26.21 -10.36 -1.03
C ARG A 63 24.76 -10.50 -1.48
N SER A 64 23.85 -10.52 -0.51
CA SER A 64 22.43 -10.36 -0.78
C SER A 64 22.19 -8.93 -1.26
N LEU A 65 21.75 -8.77 -2.51
CA LEU A 65 21.55 -7.49 -3.19
C LEU A 65 20.36 -7.58 -4.14
N VAL A 66 19.76 -6.45 -4.42
CA VAL A 66 18.76 -6.30 -5.48
C VAL A 66 19.40 -5.49 -6.61
N ALA A 67 19.55 -6.09 -7.79
CA ALA A 67 19.99 -5.42 -9.01
C ALA A 67 18.76 -5.06 -9.86
N GLN A 68 18.48 -3.78 -10.02
CA GLN A 68 17.30 -3.28 -10.73
C GLN A 68 17.72 -2.43 -11.93
N ARG A 69 17.02 -2.57 -13.05
CA ARG A 69 17.25 -1.72 -14.24
C ARG A 69 17.04 -0.27 -13.85
N TYR A 70 18.06 0.57 -14.07
CA TYR A 70 17.98 1.99 -13.78
C TYR A 70 17.12 2.71 -14.83
N ILE A 71 16.24 3.60 -14.39
CA ILE A 71 15.44 4.44 -15.29
C ILE A 71 16.29 5.64 -15.70
N THR A 72 16.89 5.56 -16.86
CA THR A 72 17.88 6.55 -17.35
C THR A 72 17.25 7.81 -17.91
N ARG A 73 15.96 7.78 -18.21
CA ARG A 73 15.17 8.95 -18.66
C ARG A 73 14.01 9.21 -17.70
N PRO A 74 14.31 9.59 -16.44
CA PRO A 74 13.27 10.02 -15.54
C PRO A 74 12.66 11.33 -16.01
N HIS A 75 11.42 11.59 -15.62
CA HIS A 75 10.88 12.94 -15.71
C HIS A 75 11.66 13.85 -14.75
N LEU A 76 11.93 15.10 -15.16
CA LEU A 76 12.76 16.03 -14.42
C LEU A 76 11.99 17.32 -14.15
N LEU A 77 12.13 17.88 -12.97
CA LEU A 77 11.66 19.21 -12.61
C LEU A 77 12.85 20.18 -12.69
N ASP A 78 12.82 21.12 -13.61
CA ASP A 78 13.93 22.04 -13.89
C ASP A 78 15.30 21.36 -14.07
N GLY A 79 15.30 20.18 -14.69
CA GLY A 79 16.48 19.36 -14.88
C GLY A 79 16.92 18.55 -13.65
N ILE A 80 16.12 18.53 -12.59
CA ILE A 80 16.40 17.79 -11.34
C ILE A 80 15.54 16.52 -11.28
N LYS A 81 16.17 15.40 -10.94
CA LYS A 81 15.49 14.13 -10.69
C LYS A 81 14.72 14.18 -9.39
N PHE A 82 13.53 13.58 -9.37
CA PHE A 82 12.70 13.46 -8.19
C PHE A 82 12.05 12.09 -8.07
N ASP A 83 11.53 11.79 -6.92
CA ASP A 83 10.59 10.71 -6.67
C ASP A 83 9.42 11.17 -5.79
N ILE A 84 8.38 10.35 -5.73
CA ILE A 84 7.17 10.61 -4.99
C ILE A 84 7.05 9.58 -3.86
N ARG A 85 7.04 10.04 -2.59
CA ARG A 85 6.67 9.25 -1.41
C ARG A 85 5.16 9.31 -1.23
N LEU A 86 4.48 8.20 -1.49
CA LEU A 86 3.06 8.01 -1.23
C LEU A 86 2.84 7.17 0.02
N TYR A 87 1.69 7.35 0.65
CA TYR A 87 1.31 6.58 1.84
C TYR A 87 0.11 5.68 1.54
N VAL A 88 0.28 4.39 1.77
CA VAL A 88 -0.72 3.36 1.51
C VAL A 88 -1.07 2.67 2.82
N LEU A 89 -2.34 2.67 3.19
CA LEU A 89 -2.81 2.03 4.41
C LEU A 89 -3.60 0.77 4.09
N LEU A 90 -3.20 -0.34 4.69
CA LEU A 90 -4.04 -1.53 4.81
C LEU A 90 -4.75 -1.50 6.15
N THR A 91 -6.06 -1.60 6.17
CA THR A 91 -6.86 -1.73 7.39
C THR A 91 -7.29 -3.17 7.64
N SER A 92 -7.13 -4.03 6.65
CA SER A 92 -7.38 -5.48 6.74
C SER A 92 -6.71 -6.20 5.57
N ILE A 93 -6.35 -7.47 5.80
CA ILE A 93 -5.82 -8.36 4.74
C ILE A 93 -6.91 -9.35 4.27
N ASP A 94 -7.81 -9.75 5.15
CA ASP A 94 -8.93 -10.65 4.84
C ASP A 94 -10.21 -10.16 5.54
N PRO A 95 -11.07 -9.42 4.81
CA PRO A 95 -10.96 -8.98 3.40
C PRO A 95 -9.84 -7.96 3.19
N LEU A 96 -9.23 -7.98 2.01
CA LEU A 96 -8.23 -6.96 1.68
C LEU A 96 -8.91 -5.59 1.53
N ARG A 97 -8.41 -4.58 2.27
CA ARG A 97 -8.85 -3.19 2.18
C ARG A 97 -7.65 -2.27 2.07
N ILE A 98 -7.61 -1.49 0.98
CA ILE A 98 -6.48 -0.62 0.63
C ILE A 98 -6.96 0.82 0.49
N TYR A 99 -6.26 1.70 1.19
CA TYR A 99 -6.46 3.14 1.14
C TYR A 99 -5.17 3.82 0.66
N LEU A 100 -5.30 4.80 -0.22
CA LEU A 100 -4.20 5.62 -0.70
C LEU A 100 -4.40 7.05 -0.20
N TYR A 101 -3.40 7.61 0.46
CA TYR A 101 -3.44 8.99 0.93
C TYR A 101 -3.31 9.95 -0.25
N LYS A 102 -4.17 10.97 -0.31
CA LYS A 102 -4.22 11.93 -1.42
C LYS A 102 -3.05 12.89 -1.43
N GLU A 103 -2.36 13.03 -0.28
CA GLU A 103 -1.17 13.86 -0.15
C GLU A 103 0.08 12.98 -0.02
N GLY A 104 1.25 13.58 -0.22
CA GLY A 104 2.52 12.89 -0.17
C GLY A 104 3.68 13.88 -0.23
N LEU A 105 4.89 13.34 -0.33
CA LEU A 105 6.10 14.14 -0.41
C LEU A 105 6.82 13.88 -1.73
N VAL A 106 7.19 14.94 -2.41
CA VAL A 106 8.04 14.90 -3.61
C VAL A 106 9.45 15.25 -3.17
N ARG A 107 10.39 14.34 -3.40
CA ARG A 107 11.79 14.50 -2.95
C ARG A 107 12.67 14.74 -4.16
N LEU A 108 13.35 15.86 -4.20
CA LEU A 108 14.21 16.24 -5.30
C LEU A 108 15.68 16.00 -4.93
N ALA A 109 16.44 15.54 -5.91
CA ALA A 109 17.91 15.54 -5.85
C ALA A 109 18.44 16.98 -5.71
N THR A 110 19.69 17.14 -5.30
CA THR A 110 20.28 18.47 -5.09
C THR A 110 21.23 18.88 -6.24
N VAL A 111 21.45 17.97 -7.19
CA VAL A 111 22.30 18.20 -8.36
C VAL A 111 21.48 17.87 -9.61
N LYS A 112 21.59 18.72 -10.64
CA LYS A 112 20.92 18.52 -11.95
C LYS A 112 21.32 17.18 -12.55
N TYR A 113 20.32 16.49 -13.11
CA TYR A 113 20.50 15.18 -13.70
C TYR A 113 21.20 15.29 -15.06
N ILE A 114 22.29 14.55 -15.21
CA ILE A 114 23.04 14.45 -16.47
C ILE A 114 23.00 12.98 -16.90
N HIS A 115 22.53 12.73 -18.12
CA HIS A 115 22.50 11.40 -18.71
C HIS A 115 23.89 11.02 -19.27
N ASP A 116 24.86 10.82 -18.36
CA ASP A 116 26.22 10.43 -18.72
C ASP A 116 26.80 9.44 -17.71
N VAL A 117 27.36 8.34 -18.22
CA VAL A 117 27.96 7.28 -17.41
C VAL A 117 29.14 7.77 -16.52
N ARG A 118 29.76 8.88 -16.86
CA ARG A 118 30.85 9.51 -16.06
C ARG A 118 30.36 10.02 -14.71
N HIS A 119 29.08 10.28 -14.56
CA HIS A 119 28.49 10.87 -13.34
C HIS A 119 27.74 9.86 -12.46
N LEU A 120 27.77 8.54 -12.77
CA LEU A 120 27.02 7.50 -12.05
C LEU A 120 27.35 7.41 -10.54
N THR A 121 28.50 7.89 -10.13
CA THR A 121 28.93 7.92 -8.71
C THR A 121 28.36 9.09 -7.91
N ASN A 122 27.77 10.09 -8.57
CA ASN A 122 27.22 11.27 -7.91
C ASN A 122 25.88 10.92 -7.22
N ARG A 123 25.94 10.65 -5.93
CA ARG A 123 24.77 10.29 -5.12
C ARG A 123 23.74 11.41 -5.06
N PHE A 124 24.16 12.66 -5.02
CA PHE A 124 23.27 13.82 -4.96
C PHE A 124 22.50 14.11 -6.25
N MET A 125 22.89 13.45 -7.34
CA MET A 125 22.21 13.49 -8.64
C MET A 125 21.24 12.31 -8.81
N HIS A 126 21.63 11.12 -8.35
CA HIS A 126 20.91 9.87 -8.64
C HIS A 126 19.94 9.45 -7.55
N LEU A 127 20.21 9.82 -6.28
CA LEU A 127 19.37 9.48 -5.13
C LEU A 127 18.56 10.69 -4.69
N THR A 128 17.30 10.47 -4.41
CA THR A 128 16.33 11.50 -4.00
C THR A 128 16.02 11.45 -2.49
N ASN A 129 16.58 10.44 -1.79
CA ASN A 129 16.42 10.29 -0.35
C ASN A 129 16.84 11.57 0.41
N THR A 130 15.97 12.12 1.22
CA THR A 130 16.25 13.31 2.05
C THR A 130 17.43 13.07 2.98
N SER A 131 17.56 11.85 3.54
CA SER A 131 18.68 11.43 4.37
C SER A 131 20.05 11.51 3.67
N VAL A 132 20.09 11.47 2.34
CA VAL A 132 21.31 11.69 1.55
C VAL A 132 21.46 13.17 1.21
N ASN A 133 20.41 13.77 0.66
CA ASN A 133 20.46 15.12 0.09
C ASN A 133 20.63 16.23 1.14
N LYS A 134 20.19 16.03 2.39
CA LYS A 134 20.40 16.99 3.49
C LYS A 134 21.88 17.29 3.79
N PHE A 135 22.79 16.43 3.35
CA PHE A 135 24.24 16.66 3.47
C PHE A 135 24.86 17.36 2.25
N SER A 136 24.07 17.63 1.23
CA SER A 136 24.53 18.39 0.07
C SER A 136 24.59 19.88 0.41
N PRO A 137 25.65 20.61 0.00
CA PRO A 137 25.70 22.04 0.18
C PRO A 137 24.60 22.81 -0.58
N ASN A 138 23.98 22.15 -1.57
CA ASN A 138 22.91 22.73 -2.38
C ASN A 138 21.52 22.42 -1.82
N PHE A 139 21.41 21.76 -0.67
CA PHE A 139 20.12 21.41 -0.09
C PHE A 139 19.36 22.66 0.37
N GLN A 140 18.11 22.81 -0.10
CA GLN A 140 17.22 23.90 0.27
C GLN A 140 15.93 23.31 0.86
N PRO A 141 15.60 23.58 2.12
CA PRO A 141 14.32 23.19 2.69
C PRO A 141 13.18 23.95 2.03
N ASN A 142 11.98 23.38 2.11
CA ASN A 142 10.73 24.06 1.75
C ASN A 142 9.81 24.06 2.97
N ASP A 143 9.32 25.22 3.35
CA ASP A 143 8.47 25.41 4.51
C ASP A 143 7.00 25.56 4.15
N SER A 144 6.69 25.76 2.84
CA SER A 144 5.34 25.97 2.34
C SER A 144 4.82 24.76 1.57
N PRO A 145 3.61 24.28 1.86
CA PRO A 145 3.00 23.16 1.14
C PRO A 145 2.52 23.54 -0.28
N ASP A 146 2.36 24.80 -0.58
CA ASP A 146 1.79 25.27 -1.84
C ASP A 146 2.87 25.81 -2.82
N GLU A 147 4.14 25.81 -2.41
CA GLU A 147 5.24 26.30 -3.22
C GLU A 147 6.08 25.19 -3.83
N CYS A 148 6.46 25.37 -5.10
CA CYS A 148 7.38 24.51 -5.84
C CYS A 148 8.84 24.98 -5.67
N LYS A 149 9.33 25.02 -4.42
CA LYS A 149 10.69 25.49 -4.08
C LYS A 149 11.46 24.44 -3.29
N GLY A 150 12.80 24.57 -3.28
CA GLY A 150 13.66 23.68 -2.53
C GLY A 150 13.63 22.21 -2.99
N ASN A 151 14.15 21.33 -2.16
CA ASN A 151 14.33 19.92 -2.49
C ASN A 151 13.19 19.00 -1.97
N MET A 152 12.10 19.59 -1.48
CA MET A 152 10.92 18.84 -1.04
C MET A 152 9.66 19.64 -1.35
N TRP A 153 8.72 19.03 -2.08
CA TRP A 153 7.42 19.63 -2.39
C TRP A 153 6.28 18.76 -1.83
N SER A 154 5.10 19.36 -1.69
CA SER A 154 3.88 18.58 -1.48
C SER A 154 3.46 17.87 -2.77
N LEU A 155 2.71 16.79 -2.67
CA LEU A 155 2.15 16.13 -3.84
C LEU A 155 1.16 17.04 -4.57
N LYS A 156 0.37 17.84 -3.83
CA LYS A 156 -0.54 18.83 -4.37
C LYS A 156 0.19 19.85 -5.25
N SER A 157 1.34 20.36 -4.79
CA SER A 157 2.16 21.31 -5.57
C SER A 157 2.69 20.66 -6.85
N LEU A 158 3.14 19.38 -6.79
CA LEU A 158 3.55 18.66 -7.99
C LEU A 158 2.39 18.51 -8.99
N TRP A 159 1.19 18.14 -8.52
CA TRP A 159 0.03 18.00 -9.39
C TRP A 159 -0.34 19.32 -10.08
N ASN A 160 -0.31 20.40 -9.33
CA ASN A 160 -0.55 21.73 -9.88
C ASN A 160 0.51 22.08 -10.94
N TYR A 161 1.79 21.87 -10.66
CA TYR A 161 2.89 22.12 -11.60
C TYR A 161 2.72 21.33 -12.89
N LEU A 162 2.56 20.01 -12.78
CA LEU A 162 2.43 19.13 -13.95
C LEU A 162 1.17 19.46 -14.78
N SER A 163 0.08 19.80 -14.13
CA SER A 163 -1.16 20.15 -14.83
C SER A 163 -1.06 21.51 -15.53
N THR A 164 -0.55 22.54 -14.85
CA THR A 164 -0.56 23.91 -15.35
C THR A 164 0.59 24.21 -16.31
N MET A 165 1.80 23.69 -16.01
CA MET A 165 3.01 23.97 -16.78
C MET A 165 3.25 22.98 -17.90
N GLU A 166 2.81 21.74 -17.74
CA GLU A 166 3.13 20.64 -18.66
C GLU A 166 1.88 19.99 -19.30
N GLY A 167 0.67 20.43 -18.89
CA GLY A 167 -0.60 19.94 -19.44
C GLY A 167 -0.91 18.49 -19.16
N VAL A 168 -0.33 17.92 -18.09
CA VAL A 168 -0.51 16.49 -17.72
C VAL A 168 -1.90 16.23 -17.18
N ASN A 169 -2.55 15.18 -17.65
CA ASN A 169 -3.81 14.70 -17.07
C ASN A 169 -3.54 13.98 -15.75
N ILE A 170 -3.69 14.71 -14.65
CA ILE A 170 -3.42 14.22 -13.29
C ILE A 170 -4.37 13.08 -12.90
N LEU A 171 -5.63 13.12 -13.33
CA LEU A 171 -6.58 12.03 -13.04
C LEU A 171 -6.13 10.71 -13.65
N GLU A 172 -5.64 10.74 -14.91
CA GLU A 172 -5.11 9.54 -15.57
C GLU A 172 -3.85 9.02 -14.88
N LEU A 173 -2.92 9.93 -14.53
CA LEU A 173 -1.70 9.58 -13.81
C LEU A 173 -2.02 8.98 -12.43
N TRP A 174 -2.93 9.58 -11.68
CA TRP A 174 -3.38 9.08 -10.39
C TRP A 174 -4.02 7.69 -10.49
N ASN A 175 -4.82 7.45 -11.54
CA ASN A 175 -5.40 6.13 -11.80
C ASN A 175 -4.32 5.06 -12.12
N LYS A 176 -3.24 5.42 -12.81
CA LYS A 176 -2.09 4.52 -13.01
C LYS A 176 -1.38 4.21 -11.70
N ILE A 177 -1.25 5.20 -10.81
CA ILE A 177 -0.68 5.01 -9.46
C ILE A 177 -1.58 4.11 -8.60
N LYS A 178 -2.90 4.30 -8.62
CA LYS A 178 -3.84 3.40 -7.94
C LYS A 178 -3.74 1.96 -8.45
N ASP A 179 -3.65 1.77 -9.76
CA ASP A 179 -3.51 0.45 -10.39
C ASP A 179 -2.25 -0.29 -9.92
N LEU A 180 -1.09 0.37 -9.97
CA LEU A 180 0.15 -0.23 -9.49
C LEU A 180 0.12 -0.54 -7.98
N THR A 181 -0.52 0.34 -7.18
CA THR A 181 -0.65 0.16 -5.73
C THR A 181 -1.50 -1.07 -5.41
N ILE A 182 -2.69 -1.20 -6.00
CA ILE A 182 -3.58 -2.35 -5.82
C ILE A 182 -2.86 -3.66 -6.21
N LYS A 183 -2.23 -3.70 -7.38
CA LYS A 183 -1.51 -4.88 -7.86
C LYS A 183 -0.33 -5.27 -6.98
N THR A 184 0.38 -4.28 -6.44
CA THR A 184 1.48 -4.51 -5.50
C THR A 184 0.98 -5.17 -4.22
N MET A 185 -0.08 -4.64 -3.62
CA MET A 185 -0.63 -5.20 -2.39
C MET A 185 -1.22 -6.59 -2.60
N ILE A 186 -1.93 -6.82 -3.71
CA ILE A 186 -2.43 -8.17 -4.06
C ILE A 186 -1.27 -9.16 -4.24
N SER A 187 -0.13 -8.73 -4.77
CA SER A 187 1.02 -9.63 -4.94
C SER A 187 1.62 -10.13 -3.63
N ALA A 188 1.45 -9.38 -2.54
CA ALA A 188 1.93 -9.72 -1.21
C ALA A 188 0.84 -10.37 -0.32
N GLU A 189 -0.43 -10.30 -0.72
CA GLU A 189 -1.59 -10.64 0.10
C GLU A 189 -1.53 -12.05 0.68
N ALA A 190 -1.22 -13.06 -0.13
CA ALA A 190 -1.15 -14.45 0.34
C ALA A 190 -0.07 -14.66 1.41
N ALA A 191 1.10 -14.03 1.26
CA ALA A 191 2.18 -14.08 2.26
C ALA A 191 1.76 -13.36 3.55
N LEU A 192 1.14 -12.18 3.44
CA LEU A 192 0.65 -11.41 4.59
C LEU A 192 -0.42 -12.19 5.37
N VAL A 193 -1.40 -12.80 4.69
CA VAL A 193 -2.41 -13.65 5.34
C VAL A 193 -1.78 -14.85 6.04
N ASN A 194 -0.80 -15.50 5.42
CA ASN A 194 -0.13 -16.64 6.04
C ASN A 194 0.69 -16.24 7.26
N ALA A 195 1.31 -15.07 7.23
CA ALA A 195 2.02 -14.51 8.39
C ALA A 195 1.04 -14.12 9.51
N SER A 196 -0.04 -13.42 9.19
CA SER A 196 -1.02 -12.96 10.19
C SER A 196 -1.67 -14.10 10.96
N LYS A 197 -1.98 -15.22 10.31
CA LYS A 197 -2.52 -16.43 10.97
C LYS A 197 -1.62 -16.99 12.06
N LYS A 198 -0.32 -16.73 11.99
CA LYS A 198 0.65 -17.20 12.98
C LYS A 198 0.83 -16.22 14.15
N THR A 199 0.53 -14.94 13.94
CA THR A 199 0.88 -13.87 14.87
C THR A 199 -0.31 -13.18 15.50
N THR A 200 -1.49 -13.19 14.86
CA THR A 200 -2.67 -12.48 15.35
C THR A 200 -3.80 -13.42 15.71
N LEU A 201 -4.41 -13.19 16.89
CA LEU A 201 -5.60 -13.92 17.36
C LEU A 201 -6.89 -13.40 16.71
N SER A 202 -6.88 -12.20 16.15
CA SER A 202 -8.06 -11.56 15.56
C SER A 202 -7.74 -10.88 14.24
N SER A 203 -8.63 -11.05 13.25
CA SER A 203 -8.57 -10.33 11.96
C SER A 203 -8.79 -8.82 12.11
N TYR A 204 -9.28 -8.36 13.26
CA TYR A 204 -9.56 -6.95 13.54
C TYR A 204 -8.33 -6.17 14.00
N ASN A 205 -7.23 -6.83 14.35
CA ASN A 205 -5.98 -6.21 14.86
C ASN A 205 -4.96 -5.93 13.77
N PHE A 206 -5.32 -6.09 12.51
CA PHE A 206 -4.38 -5.87 11.43
C PHE A 206 -4.59 -4.49 10.81
N TYR A 207 -3.54 -3.70 10.82
CA TYR A 207 -3.37 -2.52 9.97
C TYR A 207 -1.89 -2.29 9.73
N GLN A 208 -1.55 -1.70 8.61
CA GLN A 208 -0.17 -1.34 8.27
C GLN A 208 -0.14 -0.14 7.33
N LEU A 209 0.62 0.86 7.72
CA LEU A 209 0.97 1.99 6.86
C LEU A 209 2.25 1.66 6.10
N PHE A 210 2.21 1.82 4.77
CA PHE A 210 3.36 1.65 3.89
C PHE A 210 3.75 2.98 3.23
N GLY A 211 5.05 3.15 2.98
CA GLY A 211 5.57 4.21 2.12
C GLY A 211 5.95 3.65 0.74
N PHE A 212 5.28 4.10 -0.30
CA PHE A 212 5.58 3.74 -1.69
C PHE A 212 6.45 4.82 -2.32
N ASP A 213 7.59 4.43 -2.87
CA ASP A 213 8.46 5.32 -3.62
C ASP A 213 8.22 5.12 -5.12
N VAL A 214 7.67 6.14 -5.77
CA VAL A 214 7.26 6.13 -7.16
C VAL A 214 8.06 7.16 -7.95
N LEU A 215 8.60 6.75 -9.10
CA LEU A 215 9.30 7.63 -10.04
C LEU A 215 8.49 7.74 -11.32
N LEU A 216 8.42 8.93 -11.90
CA LEU A 216 7.87 9.14 -13.23
C LEU A 216 9.00 9.10 -14.26
N ASP A 217 8.78 8.41 -15.38
CA ASP A 217 9.69 8.51 -16.52
C ASP A 217 9.32 9.69 -17.45
N GLY A 218 10.11 9.94 -18.47
CA GLY A 218 9.90 11.05 -19.41
C GLY A 218 8.57 11.00 -20.20
N GLN A 219 7.78 9.96 -20.03
CA GLN A 219 6.41 9.82 -20.57
C GLN A 219 5.35 9.83 -19.47
N TYR A 220 5.69 10.32 -18.28
CA TYR A 220 4.84 10.33 -17.08
C TYR A 220 4.32 8.95 -16.67
N ARG A 221 5.01 7.88 -17.04
CA ARG A 221 4.68 6.54 -16.60
C ARG A 221 5.21 6.32 -15.17
N PRO A 222 4.34 5.92 -14.22
CA PRO A 222 4.80 5.67 -12.87
C PRO A 222 5.50 4.32 -12.75
N TRP A 223 6.65 4.32 -12.07
CA TRP A 223 7.46 3.16 -11.74
C TRP A 223 7.58 3.02 -10.24
N LEU A 224 7.21 1.86 -9.70
CA LEU A 224 7.43 1.55 -8.30
C LEU A 224 8.91 1.20 -8.08
N LEU A 225 9.59 1.97 -7.25
CA LEU A 225 11.00 1.76 -6.91
C LEU A 225 11.20 0.87 -5.70
N GLU A 226 10.39 1.10 -4.64
CA GLU A 226 10.43 0.34 -3.39
C GLU A 226 9.13 0.52 -2.59
N VAL A 227 8.92 -0.40 -1.63
CA VAL A 227 7.85 -0.32 -0.63
C VAL A 227 8.51 -0.38 0.75
N ASN A 228 8.25 0.62 1.57
CA ASN A 228 8.74 0.73 2.94
C ASN A 228 7.63 0.31 3.91
N ASP A 229 7.87 -0.69 4.75
CA ASP A 229 6.93 -1.18 5.75
C ASP A 229 6.82 -0.25 6.99
N TYR A 230 7.86 0.53 7.26
CA TYR A 230 7.89 1.55 8.32
C TYR A 230 8.31 2.91 7.77
N PRO A 231 7.41 3.64 7.06
CA PRO A 231 7.75 4.97 6.57
C PRO A 231 7.98 5.91 7.76
N SER A 232 9.08 6.68 7.72
CA SER A 232 9.37 7.67 8.77
C SER A 232 8.23 8.68 8.91
N MET A 233 7.73 8.81 10.14
CA MET A 233 6.74 9.82 10.52
C MET A 233 7.37 11.04 11.20
N GLU A 234 8.71 11.13 11.26
CA GLU A 234 9.43 12.27 11.85
C GLU A 234 9.15 13.56 11.08
N PRO A 235 8.85 14.67 11.79
CA PRO A 235 8.53 15.95 11.17
C PRO A 235 9.80 16.78 10.90
N ASP A 236 10.69 16.27 10.02
CA ASP A 236 12.02 16.85 9.75
C ASP A 236 11.98 18.30 9.24
N THR A 237 10.90 18.73 8.60
CA THR A 237 10.71 20.10 8.07
C THR A 237 9.28 20.56 8.36
N PRO A 238 8.98 21.89 8.31
CA PRO A 238 7.63 22.39 8.44
C PRO A 238 6.63 21.72 7.47
N LEU A 239 7.02 21.53 6.21
CA LEU A 239 6.23 20.79 5.23
C LEU A 239 5.98 19.34 5.66
N CYS A 240 7.01 18.63 6.12
CA CYS A 240 6.86 17.28 6.66
C CYS A 240 5.90 17.23 7.84
N LYS A 241 5.98 18.22 8.74
CA LYS A 241 5.09 18.32 9.90
C LYS A 241 3.64 18.47 9.49
N LEU A 242 3.35 19.29 8.49
CA LEU A 242 1.99 19.47 7.97
C LEU A 242 1.47 18.19 7.34
N VAL A 243 2.18 17.61 6.38
CA VAL A 243 1.73 16.41 5.63
C VAL A 243 1.62 15.21 6.57
N LYS A 244 2.66 14.91 7.35
CA LYS A 244 2.70 13.73 8.24
C LYS A 244 1.80 13.91 9.46
N GLY A 245 1.60 15.14 9.96
CA GLY A 245 0.69 15.41 11.07
C GLY A 245 -0.76 15.13 10.70
N GLN A 246 -1.21 15.61 9.53
CA GLN A 246 -2.55 15.30 9.03
C GLN A 246 -2.70 13.82 8.67
N LEU A 247 -1.69 13.23 8.03
CA LEU A 247 -1.65 11.78 7.76
C LEU A 247 -1.81 10.96 9.04
N ALA A 248 -1.09 11.31 10.12
CA ALA A 248 -1.17 10.59 11.39
C ALA A 248 -2.59 10.66 11.98
N LYS A 249 -3.21 11.84 11.96
CA LYS A 249 -4.59 12.04 12.43
C LYS A 249 -5.57 11.17 11.63
N ASP A 250 -5.51 11.25 10.30
CA ASP A 250 -6.43 10.53 9.42
C ASP A 250 -6.22 9.01 9.50
N TYR A 251 -4.96 8.58 9.58
CA TYR A 251 -4.60 7.19 9.76
C TYR A 251 -5.17 6.61 11.06
N LEU A 252 -5.00 7.30 12.19
CA LEU A 252 -5.50 6.85 13.49
C LEU A 252 -7.04 6.81 13.53
N ASN A 253 -7.71 7.80 12.92
CA ASN A 253 -9.16 7.81 12.80
C ASN A 253 -9.68 6.66 11.94
N LEU A 254 -9.04 6.43 10.78
CA LEU A 254 -9.47 5.39 9.83
C LEU A 254 -9.28 3.98 10.39
N VAL A 255 -8.18 3.73 11.12
CA VAL A 255 -7.94 2.45 11.80
C VAL A 255 -8.95 2.21 12.91
N GLY A 256 -9.43 3.25 13.56
CA GLY A 256 -10.46 3.18 14.59
C GLY A 256 -9.97 2.40 15.82
N PHE A 257 -9.08 2.99 16.61
CA PHE A 257 -8.69 2.38 17.88
C PHE A 257 -9.90 2.26 18.80
N HIS A 258 -10.27 1.02 19.08
CA HIS A 258 -11.31 0.73 20.04
C HIS A 258 -10.72 0.70 21.44
N VAL A 259 -11.29 1.51 22.35
CA VAL A 259 -10.98 1.43 23.77
C VAL A 259 -11.92 0.39 24.37
N PRO A 260 -11.42 -0.76 24.83
CA PRO A 260 -12.28 -1.81 25.35
C PRO A 260 -12.95 -1.37 26.64
N ASP A 261 -14.19 -1.81 26.84
CA ASP A 261 -14.93 -1.58 28.07
C ASP A 261 -14.29 -2.30 29.27
N LEU A 262 -14.43 -1.70 30.46
CA LEU A 262 -14.04 -2.34 31.69
C LEU A 262 -14.87 -3.60 31.92
N LEU A 263 -14.18 -4.71 32.18
CA LEU A 263 -14.84 -6.01 32.43
C LEU A 263 -15.34 -6.14 33.87
N ASN A 264 -16.52 -6.72 33.99
CA ASN A 264 -17.00 -7.17 35.31
C ASN A 264 -16.28 -8.45 35.74
N GLY A 265 -16.44 -8.83 37.01
CA GLY A 265 -15.74 -9.98 37.62
C GLY A 265 -16.02 -11.34 36.95
N LYS A 266 -17.20 -11.53 36.33
CA LYS A 266 -17.55 -12.76 35.57
C LYS A 266 -16.80 -12.80 34.24
N GLU A 267 -16.78 -11.69 33.51
CA GLU A 267 -16.09 -11.55 32.24
C GLU A 267 -14.57 -11.70 32.40
N LEU A 268 -13.98 -11.14 33.47
CA LEU A 268 -12.57 -11.34 33.81
C LEU A 268 -12.22 -12.81 34.06
N LYS A 269 -13.10 -13.58 34.72
CA LYS A 269 -12.91 -15.04 34.92
C LYS A 269 -12.90 -15.77 33.57
N ILE A 270 -13.83 -15.45 32.67
CA ILE A 270 -13.92 -16.04 31.33
C ILE A 270 -12.66 -15.70 30.54
N LEU A 271 -12.20 -14.45 30.55
CA LEU A 271 -11.00 -14.01 29.87
C LEU A 271 -9.75 -14.78 30.34
N ARG A 272 -9.59 -14.93 31.66
CA ARG A 272 -8.47 -15.70 32.25
C ARG A 272 -8.49 -17.17 31.81
N MET A 273 -9.67 -17.78 31.69
CA MET A 273 -9.81 -19.15 31.20
C MET A 273 -9.45 -19.29 29.71
N ILE A 274 -9.86 -18.33 28.87
CA ILE A 274 -9.68 -18.39 27.41
C ILE A 274 -8.28 -17.94 26.99
N CYS A 275 -7.82 -16.80 27.51
CA CYS A 275 -6.60 -16.13 27.04
C CYS A 275 -5.39 -16.37 27.93
N LYS A 276 -5.56 -17.01 29.12
CA LYS A 276 -4.51 -17.20 30.13
C LYS A 276 -3.78 -15.90 30.54
N GLN A 277 -4.39 -14.75 30.34
CA GLN A 277 -3.85 -13.42 30.61
C GLN A 277 -4.66 -12.69 31.68
N ASN A 278 -3.98 -11.89 32.50
CA ASN A 278 -4.60 -10.98 33.47
C ASN A 278 -4.89 -9.63 32.80
N GLY A 279 -5.96 -9.54 32.03
CA GLY A 279 -6.41 -8.29 31.41
C GLY A 279 -7.37 -7.53 32.32
N VAL A 280 -7.38 -6.19 32.22
CA VAL A 280 -8.32 -5.31 32.94
C VAL A 280 -9.62 -5.14 32.15
N CYS A 281 -9.54 -5.29 30.82
CA CYS A 281 -10.66 -5.14 29.89
C CYS A 281 -10.62 -6.23 28.81
N TYR A 282 -11.76 -6.46 28.18
CA TYR A 282 -11.92 -7.46 27.13
C TYR A 282 -12.71 -6.87 25.97
N ASP A 283 -12.10 -6.88 24.81
CA ASP A 283 -12.80 -6.61 23.57
C ASP A 283 -12.98 -7.90 22.79
N ARG A 284 -14.23 -8.32 22.62
CA ARG A 284 -14.57 -9.53 21.86
C ARG A 284 -14.08 -9.48 20.42
N GLN A 285 -14.01 -8.29 19.82
CA GLN A 285 -13.49 -8.12 18.46
C GLN A 285 -11.99 -8.42 18.37
N LEU A 286 -11.24 -8.10 19.41
CA LEU A 286 -9.79 -8.32 19.47
C LEU A 286 -9.43 -9.80 19.74
N TYR A 287 -10.27 -10.51 20.48
CA TYR A 287 -9.92 -11.83 21.05
C TYR A 287 -10.78 -12.99 20.53
N SER A 288 -11.85 -12.73 19.76
CA SER A 288 -12.74 -13.79 19.28
C SER A 288 -12.59 -13.99 17.77
N ASN A 289 -12.00 -15.14 17.40
CA ASN A 289 -12.00 -15.65 16.03
C ASN A 289 -13.06 -16.75 15.81
N LEU A 290 -14.06 -16.83 16.66
CA LEU A 290 -15.05 -17.90 16.60
C LEU A 290 -16.06 -17.63 15.47
N VAL A 291 -15.70 -18.10 14.29
CA VAL A 291 -16.62 -18.20 13.16
C VAL A 291 -17.53 -19.40 13.37
N SER A 292 -18.85 -19.20 13.34
CA SER A 292 -19.80 -20.27 13.56
C SER A 292 -19.74 -21.33 12.46
N TRP A 293 -20.31 -22.52 12.72
CA TRP A 293 -20.40 -23.57 11.69
C TRP A 293 -21.20 -23.09 10.45
N LYS A 294 -22.23 -22.29 10.65
CA LYS A 294 -23.04 -21.69 9.56
C LYS A 294 -22.22 -20.74 8.72
N ASP A 295 -21.40 -19.91 9.35
CA ASP A 295 -20.48 -19.01 8.66
C ASP A 295 -19.47 -19.79 7.81
N ARG A 296 -18.79 -20.77 8.40
CA ARG A 296 -17.80 -21.62 7.70
C ARG A 296 -18.40 -22.34 6.50
N ARG A 297 -19.62 -22.88 6.64
CA ARG A 297 -20.32 -23.53 5.53
C ARG A 297 -20.62 -22.56 4.41
N LYS A 298 -21.11 -21.37 4.73
CA LYS A 298 -21.40 -20.32 3.75
C LYS A 298 -20.12 -19.89 3.03
N GLN A 299 -19.04 -19.65 3.77
CA GLN A 299 -17.72 -19.31 3.23
C GLN A 299 -17.22 -20.37 2.24
N TYR A 300 -17.21 -21.63 2.66
CA TYR A 300 -16.79 -22.75 1.83
C TYR A 300 -17.56 -22.87 0.52
N ILE A 301 -18.90 -22.70 0.56
CA ILE A 301 -19.74 -22.79 -0.63
C ILE A 301 -19.38 -21.67 -1.63
N HIS A 302 -19.24 -20.42 -1.13
CA HIS A 302 -19.00 -19.28 -2.02
C HIS A 302 -17.56 -19.22 -2.55
N GLU A 303 -16.56 -19.65 -1.75
CA GLU A 303 -15.17 -19.76 -2.22
C GLU A 303 -14.98 -20.73 -3.37
N LYS A 304 -15.90 -21.70 -3.54
CA LYS A 304 -15.89 -22.63 -4.67
C LYS A 304 -16.64 -22.12 -5.90
N MET A 305 -17.31 -20.98 -5.81
CA MET A 305 -18.02 -20.39 -6.93
C MET A 305 -17.07 -19.61 -7.84
N ASN A 306 -16.66 -20.19 -8.96
CA ASN A 306 -15.73 -19.57 -9.91
C ASN A 306 -16.36 -18.45 -10.75
N ASN A 307 -17.68 -18.27 -10.72
CA ASN A 307 -18.39 -17.31 -11.56
C ASN A 307 -18.95 -16.15 -10.71
N ARG A 308 -18.51 -14.92 -11.04
CA ARG A 308 -18.96 -13.70 -10.36
C ARG A 308 -20.50 -13.55 -10.36
N LYS A 309 -21.16 -13.78 -11.49
CA LYS A 309 -22.62 -13.68 -11.59
C LYS A 309 -23.35 -14.61 -10.63
N THR A 310 -22.77 -15.78 -10.33
CA THR A 310 -23.36 -16.78 -9.44
C THR A 310 -23.30 -16.36 -7.98
N TYR A 311 -22.12 -15.94 -7.48
CA TYR A 311 -22.02 -15.53 -6.07
C TYR A 311 -22.73 -14.20 -5.80
N LEU A 312 -22.73 -13.24 -6.73
CA LEU A 312 -23.46 -11.98 -6.57
C LEU A 312 -24.97 -12.21 -6.32
N LYS A 313 -25.57 -13.22 -6.93
CA LYS A 313 -27.00 -13.55 -6.75
C LYS A 313 -27.33 -14.08 -5.37
N THR A 314 -26.36 -14.63 -4.63
CA THR A 314 -26.63 -15.44 -3.43
C THR A 314 -25.97 -14.91 -2.16
N ILE A 315 -24.79 -14.32 -2.25
CA ILE A 315 -23.95 -14.01 -1.09
C ILE A 315 -24.59 -13.01 -0.12
N LEU A 316 -25.34 -12.02 -0.63
CA LEU A 316 -26.02 -10.98 0.18
C LEU A 316 -27.46 -11.36 0.58
N LYS A 317 -28.01 -12.49 0.10
CA LYS A 317 -29.41 -12.87 0.41
C LYS A 317 -29.61 -13.23 1.89
N ARG A 318 -28.67 -13.96 2.48
CA ARG A 318 -28.71 -14.38 3.88
C ARG A 318 -27.39 -14.03 4.52
N LEU A 319 -27.28 -12.82 5.04
CA LEU A 319 -26.10 -12.39 5.79
C LEU A 319 -26.03 -13.19 7.10
N THR A 320 -24.83 -13.62 7.45
CA THR A 320 -24.56 -14.23 8.75
C THR A 320 -24.15 -13.12 9.75
N PRO A 321 -24.12 -13.40 11.06
CA PRO A 321 -23.66 -12.43 12.05
C PRO A 321 -22.27 -11.89 11.76
N ASP A 322 -21.36 -12.74 11.29
CA ASP A 322 -20.00 -12.33 10.97
C ASP A 322 -19.94 -11.49 9.68
N ASP A 323 -20.74 -11.81 8.66
CA ASP A 323 -20.90 -10.93 7.48
C ASP A 323 -21.32 -9.52 7.90
N VAL A 324 -22.27 -9.43 8.83
CA VAL A 324 -22.76 -8.12 9.31
C VAL A 324 -21.66 -7.35 10.02
N ARG A 325 -20.85 -8.00 10.86
CA ARG A 325 -19.69 -7.37 11.51
C ARG A 325 -18.67 -6.83 10.50
N VAL A 326 -18.31 -7.65 9.52
CA VAL A 326 -17.37 -7.25 8.44
C VAL A 326 -17.90 -6.07 7.64
N LEU A 327 -19.19 -6.09 7.30
CA LEU A 327 -19.83 -5.01 6.52
C LEU A 327 -19.98 -3.72 7.34
N ILE A 328 -20.30 -3.81 8.63
CA ILE A 328 -20.34 -2.63 9.54
C ILE A 328 -18.97 -1.97 9.54
N ARG A 329 -17.90 -2.74 9.82
CA ARG A 329 -16.55 -2.19 9.85
C ARG A 329 -16.16 -1.55 8.51
N HIS A 330 -16.56 -2.18 7.41
CA HIS A 330 -16.31 -1.63 6.07
C HIS A 330 -16.97 -0.25 5.87
N GLU A 331 -18.23 -0.07 6.31
CA GLU A 331 -18.93 1.21 6.20
C GLU A 331 -18.41 2.25 7.20
N ASP A 332 -18.06 1.83 8.41
CA ASP A 332 -17.49 2.72 9.43
C ASP A 332 -16.15 3.30 8.98
N GLU A 333 -15.27 2.49 8.41
CA GLU A 333 -14.00 2.97 7.84
C GLU A 333 -14.23 4.01 6.74
N ILE A 334 -15.20 3.79 5.85
CA ILE A 334 -15.52 4.75 4.76
C ILE A 334 -16.00 6.10 5.30
N SER A 335 -16.66 6.10 6.45
CA SER A 335 -17.12 7.34 7.08
C SER A 335 -16.00 8.16 7.73
N GLN A 336 -14.80 7.59 7.88
CA GLN A 336 -13.68 8.19 8.61
C GLN A 336 -12.38 8.27 7.80
N THR A 337 -12.48 8.30 6.48
CA THR A 337 -11.32 8.26 5.59
C THR A 337 -10.40 9.49 5.69
N GLY A 338 -10.90 10.65 6.14
CA GLY A 338 -10.14 11.89 6.03
C GLY A 338 -9.67 12.11 4.59
N ASP A 339 -8.38 12.35 4.40
CA ASP A 339 -7.76 12.50 3.07
C ASP A 339 -7.30 11.16 2.45
N PHE A 340 -7.63 10.02 3.04
CA PHE A 340 -7.47 8.73 2.37
C PHE A 340 -8.57 8.48 1.34
N GLU A 341 -8.17 7.98 0.18
CA GLU A 341 -9.08 7.43 -0.84
C GLU A 341 -9.10 5.91 -0.71
N LYS A 342 -10.27 5.30 -0.53
CA LYS A 342 -10.40 3.84 -0.63
C LYS A 342 -10.23 3.43 -2.07
N ILE A 343 -9.13 2.73 -2.38
CA ILE A 343 -8.83 2.28 -3.73
C ILE A 343 -9.20 0.81 -3.97
N PHE A 344 -9.36 0.00 -2.91
CA PHE A 344 -9.81 -1.39 -2.99
C PHE A 344 -10.46 -1.84 -1.66
N PRO A 345 -11.63 -2.54 -1.71
CA PRO A 345 -12.47 -2.79 -2.86
C PRO A 345 -13.38 -1.61 -3.20
N THR A 346 -13.71 -1.47 -4.47
CA THR A 346 -14.73 -0.54 -4.98
C THR A 346 -15.57 -1.26 -6.04
N SER A 347 -16.68 -0.66 -6.50
CA SER A 347 -17.51 -1.22 -7.56
C SER A 347 -16.76 -1.56 -8.86
N GLU A 348 -15.65 -0.85 -9.12
CA GLU A 348 -14.86 -0.99 -10.34
C GLU A 348 -13.66 -1.94 -10.20
N THR A 349 -13.32 -2.34 -8.96
CA THR A 349 -12.06 -3.07 -8.70
C THR A 349 -12.21 -4.59 -8.72
N TYR A 350 -13.38 -5.14 -9.04
CA TYR A 350 -13.60 -6.58 -9.17
C TYR A 350 -12.64 -7.26 -10.17
N ARG A 351 -12.18 -6.52 -11.17
CA ARG A 351 -11.19 -7.01 -12.18
C ARG A 351 -9.88 -7.48 -11.55
N TYR A 352 -9.52 -6.97 -10.38
CA TYR A 352 -8.30 -7.36 -9.67
C TYR A 352 -8.43 -8.68 -8.92
N LEU A 353 -9.67 -9.20 -8.69
CA LEU A 353 -9.87 -10.48 -8.02
C LEU A 353 -9.18 -11.64 -8.76
N GLY A 354 -9.05 -11.53 -10.09
CA GLY A 354 -8.33 -12.51 -10.90
C GLY A 354 -6.81 -12.58 -10.63
N PHE A 355 -6.24 -11.60 -9.94
CA PHE A 355 -4.80 -11.57 -9.60
C PHE A 355 -4.48 -12.19 -8.24
N PHE A 356 -5.49 -12.46 -7.41
CA PHE A 356 -5.27 -13.15 -6.14
C PHE A 356 -4.76 -14.58 -6.38
N GLU A 357 -3.90 -15.06 -5.51
CA GLU A 357 -3.51 -16.48 -5.50
C GLU A 357 -4.71 -17.35 -5.15
N LYS A 358 -5.46 -16.94 -4.13
CA LYS A 358 -6.75 -17.51 -3.72
C LYS A 358 -7.69 -16.38 -3.31
N VAL A 359 -8.81 -16.23 -4.01
CA VAL A 359 -9.86 -15.30 -3.59
C VAL A 359 -10.59 -15.88 -2.37
N ARG A 360 -10.64 -15.13 -1.27
CA ARG A 360 -11.30 -15.55 -0.03
C ARG A 360 -12.73 -15.02 0.05
N TYR A 361 -13.52 -15.66 0.88
CA TYR A 361 -14.93 -15.37 1.04
C TYR A 361 -15.24 -13.88 1.27
N TYR A 362 -14.52 -13.24 2.21
CA TYR A 362 -14.81 -11.83 2.53
C TYR A 362 -14.45 -10.86 1.40
N ASN A 363 -13.49 -11.19 0.53
CA ASN A 363 -13.26 -10.41 -0.69
C ASN A 363 -14.46 -10.51 -1.66
N LEU A 364 -15.10 -11.68 -1.77
CA LEU A 364 -16.33 -11.85 -2.55
C LEU A 364 -17.52 -11.12 -1.92
N LEU A 365 -17.62 -11.15 -0.59
CA LEU A 365 -18.66 -10.44 0.15
C LEU A 365 -18.57 -8.93 -0.08
N LEU A 366 -17.36 -8.35 0.02
CA LEU A 366 -17.17 -6.92 -0.23
C LEU A 366 -17.34 -6.54 -1.70
N ASP A 367 -16.91 -7.38 -2.65
CA ASP A 367 -17.21 -7.13 -4.08
C ASP A 367 -18.72 -7.06 -4.33
N ALA A 368 -19.48 -7.99 -3.76
CA ALA A 368 -20.93 -7.98 -3.90
C ALA A 368 -21.58 -6.77 -3.20
N TRP A 369 -21.07 -6.39 -2.04
CA TRP A 369 -21.56 -5.23 -1.30
C TRP A 369 -21.28 -3.92 -2.05
N GLU A 370 -20.07 -3.73 -2.56
CA GLU A 370 -19.69 -2.57 -3.36
C GLU A 370 -20.48 -2.50 -4.69
N LYS A 371 -20.76 -3.65 -5.31
CA LYS A 371 -21.59 -3.71 -6.53
C LYS A 371 -23.01 -3.28 -6.25
N GLU A 372 -23.60 -3.71 -5.15
CA GLU A 372 -25.00 -3.46 -4.80
C GLU A 372 -25.23 -2.08 -4.18
N TYR A 373 -24.35 -1.70 -3.25
CA TYR A 373 -24.55 -0.50 -2.41
C TYR A 373 -23.48 0.58 -2.58
N GLY A 374 -22.42 0.35 -3.34
CA GLY A 374 -21.29 1.26 -3.48
C GLY A 374 -21.67 2.65 -3.95
N GLN A 375 -22.66 2.77 -4.84
CA GLN A 375 -23.18 4.06 -5.32
C GLN A 375 -24.32 4.61 -4.46
N ASN A 376 -25.01 3.77 -3.70
CA ASN A 376 -26.10 4.17 -2.80
C ASN A 376 -25.91 3.54 -1.42
N ARG A 377 -24.87 3.98 -0.71
CA ARG A 377 -24.49 3.43 0.60
C ARG A 377 -25.56 3.56 1.67
N SER A 378 -26.38 4.62 1.58
CA SER A 378 -27.44 4.85 2.57
C SER A 378 -28.41 3.67 2.68
N VAL A 379 -28.74 3.00 1.57
CA VAL A 379 -29.59 1.82 1.55
C VAL A 379 -28.91 0.63 2.24
N GLY A 380 -27.64 0.39 1.95
CA GLY A 380 -26.84 -0.66 2.60
C GLY A 380 -26.73 -0.43 4.12
N ILE A 381 -26.41 0.79 4.53
CA ILE A 381 -26.31 1.20 5.94
C ILE A 381 -27.65 0.99 6.66
N GLN A 382 -28.78 1.37 6.05
CA GLN A 382 -30.10 1.13 6.64
C GLN A 382 -30.39 -0.36 6.84
N LYS A 383 -29.97 -1.21 5.89
CA LYS A 383 -30.08 -2.67 6.02
C LYS A 383 -29.26 -3.19 7.22
N LEU A 384 -28.02 -2.75 7.36
CA LEU A 384 -27.17 -3.10 8.50
C LEU A 384 -27.77 -2.61 9.82
N ARG A 385 -28.23 -1.35 9.90
CA ARG A 385 -28.90 -0.79 11.08
C ARG A 385 -30.12 -1.60 11.53
N LYS A 386 -30.94 -2.10 10.61
CA LYS A 386 -32.07 -3.00 10.94
C LYS A 386 -31.61 -4.31 11.59
N LEU A 387 -30.49 -4.88 11.11
CA LEU A 387 -29.91 -6.09 11.70
C LEU A 387 -29.29 -5.81 13.07
N CYS A 388 -28.61 -4.67 13.23
CA CYS A 388 -28.02 -4.25 14.51
C CYS A 388 -29.09 -4.01 15.60
N ARG A 389 -30.23 -3.38 15.26
CA ARG A 389 -31.36 -3.20 16.19
C ARG A 389 -31.88 -4.54 16.74
N ARG A 390 -31.79 -5.59 15.95
CA ARG A 390 -32.13 -6.97 16.37
C ARG A 390 -30.99 -7.70 17.08
N LYS A 391 -29.89 -7.00 17.37
CA LYS A 391 -28.68 -7.57 17.96
C LYS A 391 -28.07 -8.75 17.16
N TYR A 392 -28.40 -8.84 15.87
CA TYR A 392 -28.01 -9.98 15.01
C TYR A 392 -26.50 -10.13 14.87
N HIS A 393 -25.74 -9.03 14.87
CA HIS A 393 -24.27 -9.02 14.83
C HIS A 393 -23.61 -9.53 16.10
N LEU A 394 -24.36 -9.68 17.20
CA LEU A 394 -23.88 -10.18 18.48
C LEU A 394 -24.13 -11.68 18.69
N SER A 395 -24.90 -12.33 17.80
CA SER A 395 -25.24 -13.75 17.90
C SER A 395 -24.14 -14.69 17.38
#